data_9669fe4f8d22474ec5d3bbcb46905bf8
#
_entry.id   9669fe4f8d22474ec5d3bbcb46905bf8
#
_cell.length_a   1.000
_cell.length_b   1.000
_cell.length_c   1.000
_cell.angle_alpha   90.00
_cell.angle_beta   90.00
_cell.angle_gamma   90.00
#
_symmetry.space_group_name_H-M   'P 1'
#
loop_
_entity.id
_entity.type
_entity.pdbx_description
1 polymer ?
#
loop_
_entity_poly.entity_id
_entity_poly.type
_entity_poly.pdbx_seq_one_letter_code
_entity_poly.pdbx_strand_id
1 'polypeptide(L)'
;MSKVKSGRYPVLVVGAGPIGLTAALALRHLGLPAIVIEAEPKDRLRPGSRAIYFHKATLQHLEDIFPGLGYTFTKHGVVWPVKRTLFRGKEVYVKRYPSPDPKALPPFTSLPQVEAEKFLYQACLDAGVEFIWGTPVKDVRVDEQGVTVITESNEQWQCDYVIAADGARSTVRQSVGIEMEGPRTKDYFVVVDVREDETDPLPLERIFHYQHPAVDGRNVLYVPFAGGWRIDLQLLEGDDPEEFGSVEGVKKWLPKVMHPKYADRITWVSTYRFYQVVAKSFTDAHCRVLLAGEAAHLFAPFGARGMNSGVPDAIVAAKAIHVALHAFTEEEAKEAIAVAAEERRIAARYNRDCAGIALEHIQGSSPMMNMKREVAASLAPILPRLGKWLDEGPYGPKSGPPQLSTKY
;
A
#
# COMPACT_ATOMS: atom_id res chain seq x y z
N MET A 1 20.29 7.67 -32.93
CA MET A 1 21.36 8.20 -32.07
C MET A 1 20.74 8.44 -30.69
N SER A 2 21.24 7.78 -29.63
CA SER A 2 20.76 8.00 -28.26
C SER A 2 21.20 9.39 -27.81
N LYS A 3 20.25 10.20 -27.31
CA LYS A 3 20.55 11.50 -26.70
C LYS A 3 20.94 11.25 -25.24
N VAL A 4 22.22 11.41 -24.90
CA VAL A 4 22.66 11.47 -23.50
C VAL A 4 22.26 12.83 -22.96
N LYS A 5 21.46 12.87 -21.89
CA LYS A 5 21.18 14.11 -21.17
C LYS A 5 22.46 14.57 -20.48
N SER A 6 22.84 15.82 -20.68
CA SER A 6 24.07 16.39 -20.13
C SER A 6 23.97 16.49 -18.60
N GLY A 7 24.85 15.77 -17.90
CA GLY A 7 24.95 15.79 -16.44
C GLY A 7 24.75 14.42 -15.82
N ARG A 8 25.44 14.19 -14.70
CA ARG A 8 25.26 13.03 -13.83
C ARG A 8 24.47 13.46 -12.60
N TYR A 9 23.47 12.72 -12.25
CA TYR A 9 22.62 13.00 -11.10
C TYR A 9 23.04 12.12 -9.92
N PRO A 10 23.02 12.63 -8.67
CA PRO A 10 23.34 11.78 -7.52
C PRO A 10 22.29 10.67 -7.33
N VAL A 11 21.01 10.97 -7.60
CA VAL A 11 19.94 9.98 -7.47
C VAL A 11 18.78 10.28 -8.43
N LEU A 12 18.20 9.21 -8.99
CA LEU A 12 16.93 9.26 -9.73
C LEU A 12 15.89 8.38 -9.03
N VAL A 13 14.64 8.82 -9.04
CA VAL A 13 13.49 8.03 -8.58
C VAL A 13 12.70 7.61 -9.82
N VAL A 14 12.44 6.32 -9.99
CA VAL A 14 11.63 5.81 -11.09
C VAL A 14 10.24 5.44 -10.59
N GLY A 15 9.24 6.14 -11.10
CA GLY A 15 7.83 6.03 -10.72
C GLY A 15 7.36 7.16 -9.80
N ALA A 16 6.25 7.83 -10.20
CA ALA A 16 5.60 8.89 -9.42
C ALA A 16 4.31 8.40 -8.74
N GLY A 17 4.26 7.13 -8.33
CA GLY A 17 3.25 6.63 -7.40
C GLY A 17 3.52 7.13 -5.97
N PRO A 18 2.67 6.79 -4.99
CA PRO A 18 2.80 7.31 -3.62
C PRO A 18 4.16 7.00 -2.98
N ILE A 19 4.77 5.88 -3.33
CA ILE A 19 6.07 5.49 -2.78
C ILE A 19 7.21 6.28 -3.43
N GLY A 20 7.17 6.50 -4.75
CA GLY A 20 8.17 7.35 -5.43
C GLY A 20 8.07 8.82 -4.99
N LEU A 21 6.86 9.34 -4.80
CA LEU A 21 6.65 10.69 -4.24
C LEU A 21 7.20 10.78 -2.81
N THR A 22 6.98 9.77 -1.98
CA THR A 22 7.56 9.69 -0.63
C THR A 22 9.09 9.65 -0.67
N ALA A 23 9.67 8.87 -1.59
CA ALA A 23 11.13 8.79 -1.76
C ALA A 23 11.72 10.16 -2.17
N ALA A 24 11.07 10.85 -3.10
CA ALA A 24 11.49 12.17 -3.54
C ALA A 24 11.43 13.20 -2.40
N LEU A 25 10.36 13.18 -1.58
CA LEU A 25 10.26 14.03 -0.39
C LEU A 25 11.34 13.70 0.64
N ALA A 26 11.61 12.41 0.89
CA ALA A 26 12.65 12.00 1.82
C ALA A 26 14.05 12.44 1.37
N LEU A 27 14.34 12.36 0.05
CA LEU A 27 15.58 12.90 -0.52
C LEU A 27 15.69 14.41 -0.31
N ARG A 28 14.62 15.17 -0.59
CA ARG A 28 14.59 16.62 -0.37
C ARG A 28 14.75 16.99 1.10
N HIS A 29 14.12 16.25 2.00
CA HIS A 29 14.28 16.40 3.45
C HIS A 29 15.73 16.25 3.90
N LEU A 30 16.50 15.37 3.25
CA LEU A 30 17.93 15.15 3.49
C LEU A 30 18.84 16.11 2.72
N GLY A 31 18.30 17.12 2.05
CA GLY A 31 19.06 18.11 1.28
C GLY A 31 19.55 17.62 -0.09
N LEU A 32 19.15 16.43 -0.54
CA LEU A 32 19.53 15.89 -1.84
C LEU A 32 18.59 16.40 -2.94
N PRO A 33 19.10 16.61 -4.17
CA PRO A 33 18.22 16.84 -5.32
C PRO A 33 17.38 15.59 -5.59
N ALA A 34 16.12 15.78 -6.01
CA ALA A 34 15.22 14.69 -6.34
C ALA A 34 14.61 14.93 -7.72
N ILE A 35 14.83 13.98 -8.62
CA ILE A 35 14.24 13.93 -9.95
C ILE A 35 13.46 12.64 -10.06
N VAL A 36 12.18 12.75 -10.43
CA VAL A 36 11.27 11.63 -10.61
C VAL A 36 10.97 11.43 -12.08
N ILE A 37 11.25 10.23 -12.59
CA ILE A 37 10.91 9.81 -13.96
C ILE A 37 9.65 8.97 -13.88
N GLU A 38 8.61 9.38 -14.62
CA GLU A 38 7.31 8.73 -14.62
C GLU A 38 6.85 8.38 -16.04
N ALA A 39 6.36 7.16 -16.20
CA ALA A 39 5.91 6.63 -17.49
C ALA A 39 4.62 7.31 -17.97
N GLU A 40 3.68 7.58 -17.07
CA GLU A 40 2.39 8.18 -17.39
C GLU A 40 2.49 9.71 -17.53
N PRO A 41 1.56 10.35 -18.27
CA PRO A 41 1.50 11.80 -18.37
C PRO A 41 1.10 12.43 -17.03
N LYS A 42 1.38 13.74 -16.88
CA LYS A 42 1.11 14.51 -15.66
C LYS A 42 -0.37 14.50 -15.25
N ASP A 43 -1.26 14.52 -16.23
CA ASP A 43 -2.71 14.60 -16.09
C ASP A 43 -3.39 13.22 -16.07
N ARG A 44 -2.63 12.16 -15.82
CA ARG A 44 -3.14 10.81 -15.74
C ARG A 44 -4.31 10.68 -14.76
N LEU A 45 -5.32 9.94 -15.17
CA LEU A 45 -6.44 9.56 -14.30
C LEU A 45 -6.18 8.19 -13.69
N ARG A 46 -6.16 8.15 -12.36
CA ARG A 46 -6.08 6.90 -11.60
C ARG A 46 -7.35 6.74 -10.77
N PRO A 47 -8.41 6.14 -11.31
CA PRO A 47 -9.67 5.99 -10.58
C PRO A 47 -9.55 4.99 -9.44
N GLY A 48 -10.47 5.13 -8.47
CA GLY A 48 -10.65 4.20 -7.37
C GLY A 48 -9.85 4.53 -6.12
N SER A 49 -10.36 4.03 -4.99
CA SER A 49 -9.78 4.29 -3.66
C SER A 49 -8.43 3.60 -3.45
N ARG A 50 -8.23 2.43 -4.05
CA ARG A 50 -7.01 1.61 -3.96
C ARG A 50 -6.59 1.40 -2.50
N ALA A 51 -5.37 1.79 -2.09
CA ALA A 51 -5.00 1.83 -0.68
C ALA A 51 -5.71 3.01 0.01
N ILE A 52 -6.39 2.72 1.12
CA ILE A 52 -7.20 3.73 1.82
C ILE A 52 -6.91 3.84 3.32
N TYR A 53 -6.06 3.00 3.87
CA TYR A 53 -5.83 2.95 5.30
C TYR A 53 -4.38 3.29 5.64
N PHE A 54 -4.18 4.39 6.33
CA PHE A 54 -2.88 4.85 6.79
C PHE A 54 -2.77 4.68 8.30
N HIS A 55 -1.77 3.94 8.76
CA HIS A 55 -1.46 3.78 10.18
C HIS A 55 -0.83 5.04 10.75
N LYS A 56 -0.95 5.24 12.07
CA LYS A 56 -0.30 6.35 12.79
C LYS A 56 1.19 6.46 12.48
N ALA A 57 1.90 5.33 12.44
CA ALA A 57 3.33 5.33 12.12
C ALA A 57 3.62 5.90 10.72
N THR A 58 2.80 5.56 9.73
CA THR A 58 2.94 6.10 8.37
C THR A 58 2.64 7.59 8.34
N LEU A 59 1.58 8.03 9.04
CA LEU A 59 1.28 9.47 9.19
C LEU A 59 2.43 10.23 9.84
N GLN A 60 3.05 9.64 10.86
CA GLN A 60 4.22 10.22 11.52
C GLN A 60 5.43 10.29 10.58
N HIS A 61 5.72 9.24 9.83
CA HIS A 61 6.79 9.25 8.84
C HIS A 61 6.61 10.35 7.78
N LEU A 62 5.37 10.54 7.31
CA LEU A 62 5.06 11.60 6.36
C LEU A 62 5.21 13.00 7.00
N GLU A 63 4.79 13.15 8.25
CA GLU A 63 4.95 14.38 9.03
C GLU A 63 6.44 14.71 9.26
N ASP A 64 7.27 13.69 9.55
CA ASP A 64 8.70 13.84 9.81
C ASP A 64 9.47 14.31 8.56
N ILE A 65 9.12 13.83 7.37
CA ILE A 65 9.81 14.20 6.13
C ILE A 65 9.28 15.49 5.49
N PHE A 66 8.02 15.85 5.77
CA PHE A 66 7.41 17.09 5.31
C PHE A 66 6.36 17.58 6.33
N PRO A 67 6.72 18.55 7.20
CA PRO A 67 5.84 19.04 8.26
C PRO A 67 4.46 19.49 7.76
N GLY A 68 3.41 19.03 8.40
CA GLY A 68 2.02 19.27 8.05
C GLY A 68 1.39 18.20 7.13
N LEU A 69 2.18 17.32 6.50
CA LEU A 69 1.65 16.33 5.56
C LEU A 69 0.83 15.24 6.26
N GLY A 70 1.29 14.72 7.40
CA GLY A 70 0.56 13.74 8.18
C GLY A 70 -0.78 14.30 8.70
N TYR A 71 -0.81 15.55 9.13
CA TYR A 71 -2.04 16.22 9.53
C TYR A 71 -2.95 16.53 8.34
N THR A 72 -2.41 16.87 7.17
CA THR A 72 -3.19 17.03 5.93
C THR A 72 -3.93 15.74 5.58
N PHE A 73 -3.27 14.59 5.64
CA PHE A 73 -3.92 13.30 5.41
C PHE A 73 -5.05 13.04 6.40
N THR A 74 -4.84 13.39 7.66
CA THR A 74 -5.84 13.23 8.72
C THR A 74 -7.04 14.16 8.51
N LYS A 75 -6.79 15.40 8.13
CA LYS A 75 -7.82 16.42 7.91
C LYS A 75 -8.76 16.06 6.76
N HIS A 76 -8.24 15.44 5.71
CA HIS A 76 -9.02 15.09 4.51
C HIS A 76 -9.46 13.62 4.49
N GLY A 77 -8.97 12.81 5.40
CA GLY A 77 -9.39 11.43 5.57
C GLY A 77 -10.47 11.27 6.65
N VAL A 78 -10.91 10.04 6.84
CA VAL A 78 -11.91 9.66 7.83
C VAL A 78 -11.29 8.86 8.95
N VAL A 79 -11.50 9.28 10.19
CA VAL A 79 -11.25 8.47 11.37
C VAL A 79 -12.61 7.99 11.89
N TRP A 80 -12.99 6.75 11.55
CA TRP A 80 -14.29 6.25 11.96
C TRP A 80 -14.35 6.02 13.47
N PRO A 81 -15.45 6.45 14.13
CA PRO A 81 -15.59 6.32 15.57
C PRO A 81 -15.92 4.90 16.01
N VAL A 82 -16.41 4.05 15.09
CA VAL A 82 -16.87 2.71 15.41
C VAL A 82 -16.32 1.69 14.42
N LYS A 83 -15.94 0.55 14.93
CA LYS A 83 -15.62 -0.64 14.18
C LYS A 83 -16.49 -1.80 14.66
N ARG A 84 -17.15 -2.49 13.71
CA ARG A 84 -18.01 -3.65 13.99
C ARG A 84 -17.52 -4.90 13.31
N THR A 85 -17.73 -6.03 13.94
CA THR A 85 -17.56 -7.34 13.34
C THR A 85 -18.85 -8.14 13.51
N LEU A 86 -19.36 -8.63 12.39
CA LEU A 86 -20.54 -9.48 12.33
C LEU A 86 -20.15 -10.87 11.86
N PHE A 87 -20.90 -11.86 12.30
CA PHE A 87 -20.81 -13.24 11.84
C PHE A 87 -22.22 -13.77 11.53
N ARG A 88 -22.48 -14.13 10.28
CA ARG A 88 -23.81 -14.58 9.79
C ARG A 88 -24.95 -13.65 10.23
N GLY A 89 -24.77 -12.34 10.09
CA GLY A 89 -25.74 -11.32 10.45
C GLY A 89 -25.80 -10.93 11.93
N LYS A 90 -25.07 -11.62 12.81
CA LYS A 90 -25.04 -11.31 14.25
C LYS A 90 -23.79 -10.50 14.61
N GLU A 91 -23.96 -9.44 15.39
CA GLU A 91 -22.83 -8.68 15.92
C GLU A 91 -22.08 -9.54 16.95
N VAL A 92 -20.78 -9.70 16.74
CA VAL A 92 -19.89 -10.48 17.62
C VAL A 92 -18.84 -9.60 18.30
N TYR A 93 -18.61 -8.38 17.78
CA TYR A 93 -17.70 -7.43 18.41
C TYR A 93 -17.95 -6.00 17.93
N VAL A 94 -17.84 -5.05 18.86
CA VAL A 94 -17.85 -3.62 18.59
C VAL A 94 -16.70 -2.95 19.32
N LYS A 95 -15.97 -2.11 18.63
CA LYS A 95 -14.98 -1.22 19.22
C LYS A 95 -15.35 0.23 18.92
N ARG A 96 -15.44 1.03 19.98
CA ARG A 96 -15.59 2.48 19.88
C ARG A 96 -14.24 3.13 20.12
N TYR A 97 -13.89 4.07 19.27
CA TYR A 97 -12.68 4.87 19.41
C TYR A 97 -13.03 6.19 20.12
N PRO A 98 -12.16 6.72 20.97
CA PRO A 98 -12.34 8.06 21.50
C PRO A 98 -12.26 9.07 20.35
N SER A 99 -12.83 10.24 20.58
CA SER A 99 -12.70 11.36 19.64
C SER A 99 -11.21 11.66 19.41
N PRO A 100 -10.78 11.88 18.16
CA PRO A 100 -9.40 12.23 17.88
C PRO A 100 -8.98 13.51 18.61
N ASP A 101 -7.79 13.50 19.21
CA ASP A 101 -7.16 14.72 19.71
C ASP A 101 -6.66 15.54 18.51
N PRO A 102 -7.15 16.78 18.32
CA PRO A 102 -6.73 17.60 17.19
C PRO A 102 -5.24 18.00 17.22
N LYS A 103 -4.58 17.82 18.37
CA LYS A 103 -3.15 18.12 18.56
C LYS A 103 -2.24 16.90 18.34
N ALA A 104 -2.80 15.73 18.04
CA ALA A 104 -2.05 14.51 17.84
C ALA A 104 -2.53 13.76 16.62
N LEU A 105 -1.61 13.09 15.93
CA LEU A 105 -1.97 12.19 14.83
C LEU A 105 -2.82 11.03 15.38
N PRO A 106 -3.96 10.73 14.75
CA PRO A 106 -4.85 9.66 15.18
C PRO A 106 -4.21 8.28 14.96
N PRO A 107 -4.79 7.21 15.53
CA PRO A 107 -4.28 5.85 15.33
C PRO A 107 -4.27 5.40 13.87
N PHE A 108 -5.12 5.98 13.06
CA PHE A 108 -5.22 5.75 11.61
C PHE A 108 -6.04 6.86 10.95
N THR A 109 -5.98 6.92 9.62
CA THR A 109 -6.96 7.63 8.79
C THR A 109 -7.31 6.81 7.55
N SER A 110 -8.55 6.94 7.08
CA SER A 110 -9.02 6.39 5.80
C SER A 110 -9.05 7.51 4.77
N LEU A 111 -8.12 7.44 3.82
CA LEU A 111 -7.98 8.43 2.75
C LEU A 111 -7.71 7.67 1.44
N PRO A 112 -8.51 7.85 0.38
CA PRO A 112 -8.26 7.22 -0.91
C PRO A 112 -6.85 7.53 -1.42
N GLN A 113 -6.18 6.54 -1.97
CA GLN A 113 -4.82 6.69 -2.50
C GLN A 113 -4.72 7.85 -3.50
N VAL A 114 -5.75 8.02 -4.34
CA VAL A 114 -5.78 9.11 -5.33
C VAL A 114 -5.72 10.49 -4.68
N GLU A 115 -6.34 10.67 -3.53
CA GLU A 115 -6.26 11.93 -2.76
C GLU A 115 -4.90 12.05 -2.04
N ALA A 116 -4.42 10.95 -1.47
CA ALA A 116 -3.09 10.91 -0.86
C ALA A 116 -1.99 11.26 -1.88
N GLU A 117 -2.08 10.76 -3.12
CA GLU A 117 -1.14 11.10 -4.20
C GLU A 117 -1.17 12.59 -4.54
N LYS A 118 -2.34 13.24 -4.53
CA LYS A 118 -2.43 14.71 -4.76
C LYS A 118 -1.68 15.50 -3.70
N PHE A 119 -1.85 15.15 -2.42
CA PHE A 119 -1.16 15.82 -1.32
C PHE A 119 0.35 15.56 -1.35
N LEU A 120 0.77 14.32 -1.62
CA LEU A 120 2.18 13.98 -1.80
C LEU A 120 2.80 14.73 -2.97
N TYR A 121 2.09 14.79 -4.10
CA TYR A 121 2.57 15.51 -5.29
C TYR A 121 2.72 17.01 -5.02
N GLN A 122 1.73 17.63 -4.36
CA GLN A 122 1.83 19.05 -4.00
C GLN A 122 3.01 19.29 -3.05
N ALA A 123 3.19 18.46 -2.03
CA ALA A 123 4.34 18.55 -1.14
C ALA A 123 5.68 18.40 -1.89
N CYS A 124 5.74 17.52 -2.89
CA CYS A 124 6.91 17.39 -3.75
C CYS A 124 7.19 18.67 -4.54
N LEU A 125 6.16 19.33 -5.09
CA LEU A 125 6.32 20.61 -5.80
C LEU A 125 6.83 21.69 -4.84
N ASP A 126 6.27 21.79 -3.65
CA ASP A 126 6.66 22.74 -2.60
C ASP A 126 8.11 22.51 -2.12
N ALA A 127 8.55 21.25 -2.11
CA ALA A 127 9.92 20.84 -1.78
C ALA A 127 10.91 21.02 -2.96
N GLY A 128 10.45 21.41 -4.15
CA GLY A 128 11.31 21.60 -5.33
C GLY A 128 11.77 20.28 -5.97
N VAL A 129 10.92 19.26 -5.97
CA VAL A 129 11.15 18.01 -6.74
C VAL A 129 10.91 18.25 -8.21
N GLU A 130 11.81 17.77 -9.06
CA GLU A 130 11.67 17.80 -10.51
C GLU A 130 10.97 16.55 -11.04
N PHE A 131 10.09 16.71 -12.02
CA PHE A 131 9.33 15.61 -12.62
C PHE A 131 9.56 15.54 -14.12
N ILE A 132 9.85 14.35 -14.61
CA ILE A 132 9.94 14.01 -16.03
C ILE A 132 8.80 13.06 -16.36
N TRP A 133 7.70 13.64 -16.83
CA TRP A 133 6.47 12.91 -17.16
C TRP A 133 6.48 12.31 -18.55
N GLY A 134 5.64 11.27 -18.77
CA GLY A 134 5.48 10.64 -20.09
C GLY A 134 6.77 9.99 -20.59
N THR A 135 7.61 9.52 -19.66
CA THR A 135 8.94 9.00 -19.96
C THR A 135 9.11 7.58 -19.40
N PRO A 136 8.55 6.57 -20.09
CA PRO A 136 8.68 5.17 -19.67
C PRO A 136 10.12 4.72 -19.68
N VAL A 137 10.57 4.13 -18.57
CA VAL A 137 11.87 3.47 -18.48
C VAL A 137 11.78 2.10 -19.15
N LYS A 138 12.71 1.85 -20.07
CA LYS A 138 12.81 0.62 -20.86
C LYS A 138 13.84 -0.36 -20.29
N ASP A 139 14.95 0.17 -19.78
CA ASP A 139 16.08 -0.63 -19.31
C ASP A 139 16.90 0.16 -18.28
N VAL A 140 17.58 -0.55 -17.40
CA VAL A 140 18.52 0.03 -16.43
C VAL A 140 19.80 -0.81 -16.44
N ARG A 141 20.93 -0.16 -16.65
CA ARG A 141 22.26 -0.77 -16.62
C ARG A 141 23.04 -0.25 -15.44
N VAL A 142 23.64 -1.17 -14.73
CA VAL A 142 24.41 -0.86 -13.51
C VAL A 142 25.81 -1.39 -13.68
N ASP A 143 26.78 -0.58 -13.31
CA ASP A 143 28.18 -0.96 -13.22
C ASP A 143 28.83 -0.33 -11.97
N GLU A 144 30.13 -0.52 -11.80
CA GLU A 144 30.88 0.05 -10.66
C GLU A 144 30.85 1.58 -10.64
N GLN A 145 30.70 2.21 -11.82
CA GLN A 145 30.70 3.67 -11.94
C GLN A 145 29.35 4.29 -11.62
N GLY A 146 28.22 3.55 -11.77
CA GLY A 146 26.89 4.05 -11.47
C GLY A 146 25.78 3.37 -12.25
N VAL A 147 24.71 4.12 -12.49
CA VAL A 147 23.50 3.64 -13.13
C VAL A 147 23.20 4.46 -14.38
N THR A 148 22.86 3.76 -15.47
CA THR A 148 22.31 4.37 -16.69
C THR A 148 20.86 3.93 -16.85
N VAL A 149 19.94 4.88 -16.70
CA VAL A 149 18.50 4.67 -16.96
C VAL A 149 18.22 4.99 -18.42
N ILE A 150 17.62 4.04 -19.14
CA ILE A 150 17.32 4.14 -20.57
C ILE A 150 15.81 4.17 -20.76
N THR A 151 15.30 5.17 -21.47
CA THR A 151 13.87 5.36 -21.73
C THR A 151 13.45 4.71 -23.05
N GLU A 152 12.16 4.54 -23.28
CA GLU A 152 11.63 4.05 -24.57
C GLU A 152 12.00 4.95 -25.74
N SER A 153 12.18 6.25 -25.54
CA SER A 153 12.70 7.20 -26.52
C SER A 153 14.20 7.06 -26.78
N ASN A 154 14.87 6.10 -26.11
CA ASN A 154 16.33 5.88 -26.11
C ASN A 154 17.13 7.08 -25.55
N GLU A 155 16.54 7.95 -24.77
CA GLU A 155 17.27 8.90 -23.94
C GLU A 155 17.97 8.13 -22.81
N GLN A 156 19.19 8.59 -22.46
CA GLN A 156 20.00 8.00 -21.39
C GLN A 156 20.21 9.01 -20.26
N TRP A 157 19.96 8.59 -19.04
CA TRP A 157 20.14 9.37 -17.82
C TRP A 157 21.16 8.67 -16.94
N GLN A 158 22.24 9.35 -16.62
CA GLN A 158 23.29 8.83 -15.76
C GLN A 158 23.13 9.31 -14.33
N CYS A 159 23.26 8.40 -13.36
CA CYS A 159 23.18 8.73 -11.94
C CYS A 159 24.07 7.81 -11.10
N ASP A 160 24.25 8.19 -9.81
CA ASP A 160 24.99 7.35 -8.88
C ASP A 160 24.09 6.25 -8.31
N TYR A 161 22.82 6.60 -8.01
CA TYR A 161 21.85 5.69 -7.41
C TYR A 161 20.47 5.82 -8.05
N VAL A 162 19.66 4.75 -7.93
CA VAL A 162 18.25 4.72 -8.33
C VAL A 162 17.39 4.21 -7.20
N ILE A 163 16.26 4.88 -6.91
CA ILE A 163 15.17 4.33 -6.13
C ILE A 163 14.10 3.85 -7.10
N ALA A 164 13.86 2.55 -7.15
CA ALA A 164 12.85 1.93 -7.99
C ALA A 164 11.51 1.87 -7.24
N ALA A 165 10.55 2.70 -7.66
CA ALA A 165 9.19 2.76 -7.16
C ALA A 165 8.16 2.62 -8.29
N ASP A 166 8.53 1.90 -9.36
CA ASP A 166 7.81 1.71 -10.61
C ASP A 166 6.76 0.57 -10.56
N GLY A 167 6.40 0.14 -9.34
CA GLY A 167 5.24 -0.69 -9.07
C GLY A 167 5.43 -2.18 -9.37
N ALA A 168 4.32 -2.92 -9.34
CA ALA A 168 4.29 -4.38 -9.38
C ALA A 168 5.01 -5.00 -10.60
N ARG A 169 4.96 -4.31 -11.74
CA ARG A 169 5.60 -4.74 -13.00
C ARG A 169 6.97 -4.09 -13.21
N SER A 170 7.63 -3.68 -12.14
CA SER A 170 8.88 -2.92 -12.15
C SER A 170 9.85 -3.35 -13.26
N THR A 171 10.08 -2.43 -14.18
CA THR A 171 11.11 -2.56 -15.24
C THR A 171 12.51 -2.50 -14.62
N VAL A 172 12.69 -1.60 -13.64
CA VAL A 172 13.98 -1.46 -12.95
C VAL A 172 14.39 -2.77 -12.29
N ARG A 173 13.51 -3.40 -11.49
CA ARG A 173 13.77 -4.70 -10.85
C ARG A 173 14.15 -5.77 -11.86
N GLN A 174 13.42 -5.85 -12.98
CA GLN A 174 13.67 -6.85 -14.02
C GLN A 174 14.99 -6.60 -14.72
N SER A 175 15.33 -5.34 -15.04
CA SER A 175 16.60 -4.98 -15.69
C SER A 175 17.81 -5.36 -14.86
N VAL A 176 17.73 -5.26 -13.52
CA VAL A 176 18.82 -5.67 -12.62
C VAL A 176 18.75 -7.14 -12.20
N GLY A 177 17.90 -7.94 -12.84
CA GLY A 177 17.84 -9.40 -12.67
C GLY A 177 17.27 -9.88 -11.33
N ILE A 178 16.50 -9.04 -10.60
CA ILE A 178 15.94 -9.43 -9.30
C ILE A 178 14.57 -10.07 -9.51
N GLU A 179 14.45 -11.31 -9.05
CA GLU A 179 13.21 -12.08 -9.09
C GLU A 179 12.35 -11.89 -7.82
N MET A 180 11.05 -12.11 -7.99
CA MET A 180 10.09 -12.17 -6.87
C MET A 180 9.92 -13.60 -6.39
N GLU A 181 9.84 -13.80 -5.08
CA GLU A 181 9.58 -15.11 -4.46
C GLU A 181 8.34 -15.08 -3.57
N GLY A 182 7.58 -16.16 -3.55
CA GLY A 182 6.41 -16.35 -2.70
C GLY A 182 5.19 -16.90 -3.44
N PRO A 183 4.14 -17.24 -2.69
CA PRO A 183 2.92 -17.82 -3.27
C PRO A 183 2.10 -16.78 -4.04
N ARG A 184 1.42 -17.28 -5.08
CA ARG A 184 0.34 -16.56 -5.77
C ARG A 184 -0.96 -17.18 -5.30
N THR A 185 -1.85 -16.38 -4.72
CA THR A 185 -3.16 -16.89 -4.31
C THR A 185 -4.06 -17.09 -5.52
N LYS A 186 -5.04 -18.00 -5.40
CA LYS A 186 -6.10 -18.17 -6.40
C LYS A 186 -7.33 -17.32 -6.08
N ASP A 187 -7.29 -16.60 -4.97
CA ASP A 187 -8.44 -15.92 -4.41
C ASP A 187 -8.63 -14.54 -5.02
N TYR A 188 -9.88 -14.20 -5.21
CA TYR A 188 -10.29 -12.91 -5.75
C TYR A 188 -11.17 -12.16 -4.77
N PHE A 189 -11.06 -10.84 -4.81
CA PHE A 189 -12.00 -9.93 -4.17
C PHE A 189 -12.47 -8.90 -5.20
N VAL A 190 -13.75 -8.63 -5.17
CA VAL A 190 -14.33 -7.50 -5.90
C VAL A 190 -14.34 -6.31 -4.96
N VAL A 191 -13.75 -5.22 -5.40
CA VAL A 191 -13.69 -3.95 -4.68
C VAL A 191 -14.55 -2.93 -5.40
N VAL A 192 -15.47 -2.34 -4.69
CA VAL A 192 -16.42 -1.37 -5.21
C VAL A 192 -16.35 -0.09 -4.40
N ASP A 193 -16.13 1.03 -5.09
CA ASP A 193 -16.31 2.36 -4.49
C ASP A 193 -17.68 2.91 -4.86
N VAL A 194 -18.39 3.43 -3.86
CA VAL A 194 -19.66 4.13 -4.06
C VAL A 194 -19.59 5.53 -3.46
N ARG A 195 -20.24 6.49 -4.08
CA ARG A 195 -20.39 7.83 -3.54
C ARG A 195 -21.43 7.85 -2.44
N GLU A 196 -21.13 8.61 -1.37
CA GLU A 196 -22.08 8.81 -0.27
C GLU A 196 -23.33 9.57 -0.73
N ASP A 197 -24.42 9.33 -0.04
CA ASP A 197 -25.64 10.12 -0.14
C ASP A 197 -25.64 11.22 0.94
N GLU A 198 -25.19 12.41 0.57
CA GLU A 198 -25.07 13.53 1.52
C GLU A 198 -26.38 13.93 2.20
N THR A 199 -27.53 13.56 1.58
CA THR A 199 -28.86 13.88 2.12
C THR A 199 -29.34 12.85 3.15
N ASP A 200 -28.81 11.63 3.09
CA ASP A 200 -29.13 10.53 4.01
C ASP A 200 -27.89 9.64 4.17
N PRO A 201 -26.83 10.16 4.84
CA PRO A 201 -25.56 9.48 4.94
C PRO A 201 -25.62 8.27 5.90
N LEU A 202 -24.85 7.23 5.57
CA LEU A 202 -24.67 6.12 6.49
C LEU A 202 -23.78 6.52 7.68
N PRO A 203 -23.97 5.88 8.86
CA PRO A 203 -23.07 6.06 9.99
C PRO A 203 -21.63 5.69 9.62
N LEU A 204 -20.67 6.52 10.00
CA LEU A 204 -19.24 6.29 9.74
C LEU A 204 -18.72 5.14 10.60
N GLU A 205 -18.94 3.92 10.15
CA GLU A 205 -18.52 2.69 10.84
C GLU A 205 -17.77 1.77 9.88
N ARG A 206 -16.58 1.30 10.26
CA ARG A 206 -15.94 0.22 9.53
C ARG A 206 -16.58 -1.09 9.96
N ILE A 207 -17.08 -1.89 9.00
CA ILE A 207 -17.76 -3.15 9.28
C ILE A 207 -17.04 -4.29 8.56
N PHE A 208 -16.75 -5.37 9.26
CA PHE A 208 -16.34 -6.65 8.67
C PHE A 208 -17.43 -7.68 8.95
N HIS A 209 -18.01 -8.21 7.90
CA HIS A 209 -19.09 -9.17 7.98
C HIS A 209 -18.60 -10.54 7.48
N TYR A 210 -18.34 -11.44 8.42
CA TYR A 210 -18.03 -12.83 8.09
C TYR A 210 -19.28 -13.57 7.66
N GLN A 211 -19.17 -14.33 6.56
CA GLN A 211 -20.22 -15.21 6.05
C GLN A 211 -21.59 -14.51 5.96
N HIS A 212 -21.63 -13.42 5.20
CA HIS A 212 -22.84 -12.63 5.04
C HIS A 212 -23.96 -13.44 4.40
N PRO A 213 -25.15 -13.61 5.07
CA PRO A 213 -26.19 -14.55 4.65
C PRO A 213 -26.84 -14.20 3.29
N ALA A 214 -26.91 -12.89 2.95
CA ALA A 214 -27.55 -12.46 1.71
C ALA A 214 -26.66 -12.61 0.45
N VAL A 215 -25.40 -13.01 0.61
CA VAL A 215 -24.45 -13.26 -0.48
C VAL A 215 -23.76 -14.61 -0.30
N ASP A 216 -24.54 -15.64 0.01
CA ASP A 216 -24.16 -17.06 0.07
C ASP A 216 -22.92 -17.33 0.94
N GLY A 217 -22.84 -16.63 2.08
CA GLY A 217 -21.76 -16.82 3.05
C GLY A 217 -20.42 -16.18 2.65
N ARG A 218 -20.38 -15.29 1.67
CA ARG A 218 -19.19 -14.51 1.33
C ARG A 218 -18.87 -13.50 2.43
N ASN A 219 -17.60 -13.20 2.60
CA ASN A 219 -17.19 -12.13 3.51
C ASN A 219 -17.32 -10.78 2.82
N VAL A 220 -17.79 -9.78 3.57
CA VAL A 220 -17.95 -8.41 3.09
C VAL A 220 -17.27 -7.44 4.05
N LEU A 221 -16.46 -6.55 3.53
CA LEU A 221 -15.84 -5.46 4.27
C LEU A 221 -16.38 -4.12 3.79
N TYR A 222 -16.74 -3.25 4.71
CA TYR A 222 -17.17 -1.87 4.44
C TYR A 222 -16.21 -0.92 5.10
N VAL A 223 -15.64 0.00 4.32
CA VAL A 223 -14.70 1.00 4.82
C VAL A 223 -15.14 2.38 4.34
N PRO A 224 -15.54 3.29 5.24
CA PRO A 224 -15.87 4.65 4.86
C PRO A 224 -14.61 5.45 4.52
N PHE A 225 -14.73 6.32 3.53
CA PHE A 225 -13.77 7.37 3.24
C PHE A 225 -14.51 8.69 2.98
N ALA A 226 -13.80 9.80 2.88
CA ALA A 226 -14.43 11.11 2.67
C ALA A 226 -15.23 11.13 1.36
N GLY A 227 -16.55 11.29 1.47
CA GLY A 227 -17.48 11.33 0.35
C GLY A 227 -17.90 9.97 -0.20
N GLY A 228 -17.59 8.85 0.47
CA GLY A 228 -18.00 7.55 -0.05
C GLY A 228 -17.65 6.34 0.81
N TRP A 229 -17.87 5.19 0.22
CA TRP A 229 -17.64 3.89 0.82
C TRP A 229 -16.90 2.97 -0.13
N ARG A 230 -15.99 2.19 0.42
CA ARG A 230 -15.42 1.03 -0.24
C ARG A 230 -16.06 -0.23 0.32
N ILE A 231 -16.53 -1.09 -0.58
CA ILE A 231 -17.09 -2.40 -0.27
C ILE A 231 -16.21 -3.46 -0.94
N ASP A 232 -15.65 -4.37 -0.14
CA ASP A 232 -14.86 -5.50 -0.63
C ASP A 232 -15.68 -6.78 -0.44
N LEU A 233 -15.99 -7.49 -1.55
CA LEU A 233 -16.67 -8.78 -1.55
C LEU A 233 -15.65 -9.88 -1.84
N GLN A 234 -15.52 -10.85 -0.94
CA GLN A 234 -14.74 -12.06 -1.20
C GLN A 234 -15.47 -12.96 -2.22
N LEU A 235 -14.76 -13.44 -3.22
CA LEU A 235 -15.25 -14.51 -4.08
C LEU A 235 -14.94 -15.88 -3.49
N LEU A 236 -15.81 -16.84 -3.75
CA LEU A 236 -15.64 -18.24 -3.37
C LEU A 236 -15.00 -19.04 -4.50
N GLU A 237 -14.51 -20.22 -4.19
CA GLU A 237 -14.01 -21.15 -5.20
C GLU A 237 -15.12 -21.50 -6.20
N GLY A 238 -14.85 -21.33 -7.50
CA GLY A 238 -15.83 -21.55 -8.57
C GLY A 238 -16.60 -20.30 -9.01
N ASP A 239 -16.46 -19.17 -8.29
CA ASP A 239 -17.06 -17.91 -8.75
C ASP A 239 -16.32 -17.38 -9.99
N ASP A 240 -17.08 -16.79 -10.92
CA ASP A 240 -16.51 -16.06 -12.04
C ASP A 240 -16.17 -14.61 -11.64
N PRO A 241 -14.87 -14.25 -11.59
CA PRO A 241 -14.47 -12.91 -11.22
C PRO A 241 -14.96 -11.80 -12.15
N GLU A 242 -15.21 -12.13 -13.44
CA GLU A 242 -15.73 -11.17 -14.40
C GLU A 242 -17.23 -10.95 -14.20
N GLU A 243 -17.99 -12.00 -13.90
CA GLU A 243 -19.41 -11.88 -13.58
C GLU A 243 -19.64 -11.03 -12.33
N PHE A 244 -18.96 -11.34 -11.22
CA PHE A 244 -19.11 -10.60 -9.96
C PHE A 244 -18.52 -9.19 -10.02
N GLY A 245 -17.45 -8.99 -10.77
CA GLY A 245 -16.69 -7.73 -10.86
C GLY A 245 -17.14 -6.81 -11.99
N SER A 246 -18.10 -7.19 -12.81
CA SER A 246 -18.73 -6.26 -13.77
C SER A 246 -19.67 -5.29 -13.04
N VAL A 247 -19.93 -4.13 -13.64
CA VAL A 247 -20.89 -3.16 -13.06
C VAL A 247 -22.28 -3.79 -12.92
N GLU A 248 -22.70 -4.58 -13.90
CA GLU A 248 -23.96 -5.31 -13.88
C GLU A 248 -24.00 -6.37 -12.79
N GLY A 249 -22.90 -7.10 -12.57
CA GLY A 249 -22.77 -8.07 -11.50
C GLY A 249 -22.81 -7.38 -10.13
N VAL A 250 -22.09 -6.27 -9.97
CA VAL A 250 -22.12 -5.46 -8.74
C VAL A 250 -23.52 -4.96 -8.45
N LYS A 251 -24.28 -4.47 -9.44
CA LYS A 251 -25.67 -4.03 -9.27
C LYS A 251 -26.61 -5.15 -8.81
N LYS A 252 -26.27 -6.43 -9.05
CA LYS A 252 -27.06 -7.57 -8.55
C LYS A 252 -26.80 -7.91 -7.10
N TRP A 253 -25.54 -7.80 -6.62
CA TRP A 253 -25.20 -8.22 -5.27
C TRP A 253 -25.05 -7.05 -4.26
N LEU A 254 -24.66 -5.86 -4.69
CA LEU A 254 -24.47 -4.70 -3.80
C LEU A 254 -25.74 -4.34 -3.02
N PRO A 255 -26.97 -4.31 -3.63
CA PRO A 255 -28.22 -4.05 -2.91
C PRO A 255 -28.59 -5.09 -1.84
N LYS A 256 -27.95 -6.27 -1.87
CA LYS A 256 -28.18 -7.31 -0.86
C LYS A 256 -27.35 -7.07 0.41
N VAL A 257 -26.28 -6.31 0.30
CA VAL A 257 -25.35 -6.06 1.40
C VAL A 257 -25.33 -4.59 1.86
N MET A 258 -25.80 -3.68 1.03
CA MET A 258 -25.87 -2.25 1.30
C MET A 258 -27.25 -1.71 0.88
N HIS A 259 -27.65 -0.53 1.35
CA HIS A 259 -28.93 0.05 0.94
C HIS A 259 -29.00 0.19 -0.59
N PRO A 260 -30.13 -0.22 -1.25
CA PRO A 260 -30.25 -0.24 -2.72
C PRO A 260 -29.92 1.07 -3.43
N LYS A 261 -30.10 2.23 -2.77
CA LYS A 261 -29.74 3.55 -3.32
C LYS A 261 -28.30 3.67 -3.82
N TYR A 262 -27.37 2.83 -3.29
CA TYR A 262 -25.96 2.86 -3.67
C TYR A 262 -25.66 2.13 -4.98
N ALA A 263 -26.58 1.33 -5.50
CA ALA A 263 -26.39 0.65 -6.78
C ALA A 263 -26.22 1.61 -7.98
N ASP A 264 -26.80 2.82 -7.87
CA ASP A 264 -26.66 3.87 -8.87
C ASP A 264 -25.57 4.90 -8.54
N ARG A 265 -24.84 4.68 -7.44
CA ARG A 265 -23.78 5.57 -6.96
C ARG A 265 -22.37 4.94 -7.08
N ILE A 266 -22.25 3.84 -7.83
CA ILE A 266 -20.96 3.18 -8.09
C ILE A 266 -20.07 4.13 -8.86
N THR A 267 -18.86 4.37 -8.34
CA THR A 267 -17.86 5.24 -8.96
C THR A 267 -16.68 4.45 -9.52
N TRP A 268 -16.43 3.25 -8.97
CA TRP A 268 -15.35 2.40 -9.43
C TRP A 268 -15.58 0.95 -9.01
N VAL A 269 -15.14 0.03 -9.88
CA VAL A 269 -15.15 -1.41 -9.64
C VAL A 269 -13.80 -1.97 -10.07
N SER A 270 -13.25 -2.86 -9.28
CA SER A 270 -12.06 -3.61 -9.65
C SER A 270 -12.06 -4.99 -9.02
N THR A 271 -11.54 -5.97 -9.75
CA THR A 271 -11.33 -7.32 -9.25
C THR A 271 -9.85 -7.53 -9.01
N TYR A 272 -9.49 -7.89 -7.78
CA TYR A 272 -8.10 -8.11 -7.39
C TYR A 272 -7.84 -9.58 -7.13
N ARG A 273 -6.75 -10.05 -7.74
CA ARG A 273 -6.08 -11.28 -7.35
C ARG A 273 -4.86 -10.93 -6.50
N PHE A 274 -4.71 -11.58 -5.36
CA PHE A 274 -3.62 -11.24 -4.46
C PHE A 274 -2.35 -12.01 -4.79
N TYR A 275 -1.24 -11.31 -4.67
CA TYR A 275 0.09 -11.87 -4.68
C TYR A 275 0.68 -11.70 -3.28
N GLN A 276 1.43 -12.71 -2.84
CA GLN A 276 2.16 -12.64 -1.58
C GLN A 276 3.63 -12.92 -1.87
N VAL A 277 4.25 -11.96 -2.55
CA VAL A 277 5.60 -12.10 -3.06
C VAL A 277 6.49 -10.96 -2.57
N VAL A 278 7.76 -11.28 -2.38
CA VAL A 278 8.82 -10.36 -1.98
C VAL A 278 10.00 -10.56 -2.91
N ALA A 279 10.69 -9.51 -3.29
CA ALA A 279 11.91 -9.58 -4.08
C ALA A 279 13.01 -10.35 -3.33
N LYS A 280 13.77 -11.18 -4.03
CA LYS A 280 14.87 -11.96 -3.46
C LYS A 280 15.95 -11.07 -2.85
N SER A 281 16.15 -9.90 -3.43
CA SER A 281 17.00 -8.82 -2.92
C SER A 281 16.29 -7.48 -3.10
N PHE A 282 16.59 -6.49 -2.25
CA PHE A 282 16.08 -5.12 -2.39
C PHE A 282 17.13 -4.17 -2.99
N THR A 283 18.30 -4.71 -3.35
CA THR A 283 19.34 -3.98 -4.08
C THR A 283 20.00 -4.91 -5.12
N ASP A 284 20.60 -4.34 -6.13
CA ASP A 284 21.40 -5.03 -7.15
C ASP A 284 22.79 -5.44 -6.63
N ALA A 285 23.54 -6.15 -7.45
CA ALA A 285 24.87 -6.66 -7.08
C ALA A 285 25.93 -5.55 -6.84
N HIS A 286 25.73 -4.36 -7.42
CA HIS A 286 26.63 -3.21 -7.24
C HIS A 286 26.16 -2.26 -6.12
N CYS A 287 25.04 -2.54 -5.46
CA CYS A 287 24.45 -1.68 -4.43
C CYS A 287 24.16 -0.25 -4.92
N ARG A 288 23.63 -0.12 -6.15
CA ARG A 288 23.31 1.17 -6.78
C ARG A 288 21.81 1.39 -6.98
N VAL A 289 21.01 0.32 -6.92
CA VAL A 289 19.55 0.37 -7.08
C VAL A 289 18.89 -0.11 -5.80
N LEU A 290 17.93 0.64 -5.28
CA LEU A 290 17.10 0.25 -4.15
C LEU A 290 15.64 0.10 -4.58
N LEU A 291 15.04 -1.06 -4.32
CA LEU A 291 13.63 -1.32 -4.60
C LEU A 291 12.76 -0.85 -3.44
N ALA A 292 11.64 -0.20 -3.74
CA ALA A 292 10.68 0.29 -2.74
C ALA A 292 9.22 0.00 -3.16
N GLY A 293 8.37 -0.29 -2.17
CA GLY A 293 6.96 -0.55 -2.37
C GLY A 293 6.68 -1.75 -3.27
N GLU A 294 5.73 -1.62 -4.21
CA GLU A 294 5.34 -2.75 -5.07
C GLU A 294 6.44 -3.22 -6.04
N ALA A 295 7.48 -2.43 -6.28
CA ALA A 295 8.66 -2.90 -6.99
C ALA A 295 9.41 -4.00 -6.20
N ALA A 296 9.32 -3.95 -4.86
CA ALA A 296 9.99 -4.86 -3.94
C ALA A 296 9.06 -5.94 -3.36
N HIS A 297 7.77 -5.67 -3.17
CA HIS A 297 6.86 -6.60 -2.52
C HIS A 297 5.39 -6.36 -2.88
N LEU A 298 4.61 -7.44 -2.91
CA LEU A 298 3.16 -7.43 -3.09
C LEU A 298 2.52 -8.27 -1.99
N PHE A 299 1.56 -7.69 -1.28
CA PHE A 299 0.84 -8.35 -0.19
C PHE A 299 -0.66 -8.37 -0.45
N ALA A 300 -1.36 -9.36 0.14
CA ALA A 300 -2.80 -9.26 0.29
C ALA A 300 -3.16 -7.98 1.08
N PRO A 301 -4.27 -7.28 0.79
CA PRO A 301 -4.57 -5.95 1.34
C PRO A 301 -4.90 -5.96 2.83
N PHE A 302 -5.01 -7.13 3.43
CA PHE A 302 -5.39 -7.31 4.82
C PHE A 302 -4.30 -6.82 5.79
N GLY A 303 -4.74 -6.02 6.77
CA GLY A 303 -3.83 -5.28 7.63
C GLY A 303 -3.25 -4.01 6.98
N ALA A 304 -3.66 -3.68 5.74
CA ALA A 304 -3.22 -2.49 4.99
C ALA A 304 -1.69 -2.37 4.87
N ARG A 305 -1.01 -3.50 4.62
CA ARG A 305 0.46 -3.58 4.74
C ARG A 305 1.23 -3.00 3.54
N GLY A 306 0.65 -3.00 2.34
CA GLY A 306 1.36 -2.57 1.12
C GLY A 306 1.87 -1.13 1.21
N MET A 307 0.97 -0.16 1.29
CA MET A 307 1.29 1.26 1.41
C MET A 307 2.09 1.56 2.69
N ASN A 308 1.66 1.01 3.82
CA ASN A 308 2.29 1.24 5.12
C ASN A 308 3.67 0.58 5.27
N SER A 309 4.06 -0.33 4.37
CA SER A 309 5.44 -0.84 4.26
C SER A 309 6.26 -0.06 3.25
N GLY A 310 5.63 0.36 2.14
CA GLY A 310 6.34 1.09 1.08
C GLY A 310 6.82 2.47 1.51
N VAL A 311 6.09 3.17 2.39
CA VAL A 311 6.52 4.48 2.93
C VAL A 311 7.86 4.34 3.69
N PRO A 312 8.02 3.43 4.66
CA PRO A 312 9.33 3.18 5.26
C PRO A 312 10.41 2.72 4.28
N ASP A 313 10.07 1.93 3.23
CA ASP A 313 11.04 1.53 2.22
C ASP A 313 11.66 2.76 1.54
N ALA A 314 10.80 3.70 1.10
CA ALA A 314 11.22 4.92 0.43
C ALA A 314 12.14 5.80 1.33
N ILE A 315 11.76 5.94 2.61
CA ILE A 315 12.51 6.75 3.57
C ILE A 315 13.87 6.12 3.89
N VAL A 316 13.90 4.81 4.12
CA VAL A 316 15.14 4.08 4.40
C VAL A 316 16.07 4.09 3.17
N ALA A 317 15.52 3.93 1.96
CA ALA A 317 16.30 4.04 0.73
C ALA A 317 16.94 5.43 0.57
N ALA A 318 16.17 6.50 0.81
CA ALA A 318 16.70 7.87 0.76
C ALA A 318 17.81 8.10 1.78
N LYS A 319 17.65 7.63 3.02
CA LYS A 319 18.67 7.72 4.07
C LYS A 319 19.93 6.94 3.72
N ALA A 320 19.79 5.71 3.23
CA ALA A 320 20.91 4.88 2.82
C ALA A 320 21.73 5.54 1.69
N ILE A 321 21.05 6.10 0.69
CA ILE A 321 21.68 6.84 -0.40
C ILE A 321 22.37 8.10 0.12
N HIS A 322 21.75 8.82 1.04
CA HIS A 322 22.38 9.98 1.67
C HIS A 322 23.71 9.60 2.37
N VAL A 323 23.71 8.52 3.15
CA VAL A 323 24.93 7.99 3.78
C VAL A 323 25.96 7.58 2.73
N ALA A 324 25.54 6.84 1.72
CA ALA A 324 26.43 6.35 0.66
C ALA A 324 27.09 7.46 -0.15
N LEU A 325 26.38 8.56 -0.42
CA LEU A 325 26.93 9.73 -1.12
C LEU A 325 27.94 10.52 -0.29
N HIS A 326 27.96 10.35 1.04
CA HIS A 326 28.89 11.01 1.96
C HIS A 326 29.91 10.05 2.57
N ALA A 327 29.94 8.79 2.13
CA ALA A 327 30.89 7.78 2.57
C ALA A 327 32.33 8.13 2.11
N PHE A 328 33.30 7.78 2.94
CA PHE A 328 34.71 8.00 2.62
C PHE A 328 35.28 6.93 1.67
N THR A 329 34.70 5.73 1.69
CA THR A 329 35.10 4.61 0.84
C THR A 329 33.90 4.03 0.08
N GLU A 330 34.20 3.32 -1.01
CA GLU A 330 33.16 2.62 -1.78
C GLU A 330 32.58 1.45 -0.97
N GLU A 331 33.34 0.81 -0.13
CA GLU A 331 32.92 -0.26 0.77
C GLU A 331 31.88 0.25 1.78
N GLU A 332 32.13 1.38 2.41
CA GLU A 332 31.16 2.04 3.33
C GLU A 332 29.87 2.40 2.60
N ALA A 333 29.98 2.92 1.37
CA ALA A 333 28.81 3.23 0.55
C ALA A 333 27.97 1.98 0.22
N LYS A 334 28.63 0.90 -0.20
CA LYS A 334 27.96 -0.38 -0.49
C LYS A 334 27.34 -1.00 0.74
N GLU A 335 28.05 -0.94 1.89
CA GLU A 335 27.53 -1.45 3.17
C GLU A 335 26.25 -0.71 3.59
N ALA A 336 26.20 0.61 3.50
CA ALA A 336 25.02 1.41 3.84
C ALA A 336 23.79 0.97 3.00
N ILE A 337 23.95 0.78 1.71
CA ILE A 337 22.90 0.33 0.81
C ILE A 337 22.49 -1.12 1.13
N ALA A 338 23.44 -2.03 1.29
CA ALA A 338 23.19 -3.44 1.54
C ALA A 338 22.44 -3.67 2.86
N VAL A 339 22.85 -2.99 3.94
CA VAL A 339 22.19 -3.09 5.24
C VAL A 339 20.76 -2.57 5.18
N ALA A 340 20.53 -1.43 4.57
CA ALA A 340 19.20 -0.87 4.38
C ALA A 340 18.29 -1.78 3.53
N ALA A 341 18.81 -2.31 2.45
CA ALA A 341 18.10 -3.25 1.58
C ALA A 341 17.70 -4.52 2.33
N GLU A 342 18.59 -5.10 3.13
CA GLU A 342 18.32 -6.32 3.89
C GLU A 342 17.32 -6.07 5.03
N GLU A 343 17.44 -4.95 5.74
CA GLU A 343 16.46 -4.55 6.76
C GLU A 343 15.04 -4.48 6.16
N ARG A 344 14.89 -3.82 5.01
CA ARG A 344 13.58 -3.68 4.37
C ARG A 344 13.07 -5.01 3.83
N ARG A 345 13.95 -5.87 3.31
CA ARG A 345 13.58 -7.21 2.86
C ARG A 345 13.07 -8.09 4.00
N ILE A 346 13.71 -8.07 5.16
CA ILE A 346 13.25 -8.77 6.38
C ILE A 346 11.88 -8.25 6.80
N ALA A 347 11.70 -6.94 6.84
CA ALA A 347 10.41 -6.32 7.18
C ALA A 347 9.31 -6.70 6.17
N ALA A 348 9.62 -6.74 4.87
CA ALA A 348 8.68 -7.15 3.83
C ALA A 348 8.27 -8.62 3.96
N ARG A 349 9.21 -9.53 4.23
CA ARG A 349 8.91 -10.95 4.49
C ARG A 349 7.99 -11.12 5.70
N TYR A 350 8.28 -10.44 6.79
CA TYR A 350 7.41 -10.44 7.96
C TYR A 350 5.99 -9.94 7.60
N ASN A 351 5.87 -8.83 6.88
CA ASN A 351 4.57 -8.28 6.49
C ASN A 351 3.80 -9.21 5.53
N ARG A 352 4.50 -9.88 4.60
CA ARG A 352 3.94 -10.92 3.73
C ARG A 352 3.33 -12.06 4.56
N ASP A 353 4.08 -12.57 5.52
CA ASP A 353 3.65 -13.70 6.35
C ASP A 353 2.46 -13.31 7.23
N CYS A 354 2.48 -12.11 7.81
CA CYS A 354 1.34 -11.57 8.56
C CYS A 354 0.09 -11.36 7.68
N ALA A 355 0.26 -10.90 6.44
CA ALA A 355 -0.84 -10.79 5.48
C ALA A 355 -1.41 -12.16 5.09
N GLY A 356 -0.55 -13.19 5.02
CA GLY A 356 -0.95 -14.58 4.80
C GLY A 356 -1.80 -15.12 5.94
N ILE A 357 -1.39 -14.91 7.18
CA ILE A 357 -2.16 -15.30 8.37
C ILE A 357 -3.52 -14.60 8.38
N ALA A 358 -3.57 -13.31 8.06
CA ALA A 358 -4.82 -12.57 7.97
C ALA A 358 -5.74 -13.13 6.87
N LEU A 359 -5.19 -13.46 5.71
CA LEU A 359 -5.94 -14.03 4.58
C LEU A 359 -6.51 -15.40 4.95
N GLU A 360 -5.71 -16.30 5.55
CA GLU A 360 -6.18 -17.60 6.03
C GLU A 360 -7.31 -17.47 7.06
N HIS A 361 -7.18 -16.51 8.00
CA HIS A 361 -8.22 -16.22 8.98
C HIS A 361 -9.52 -15.75 8.31
N ILE A 362 -9.44 -14.90 7.30
CA ILE A 362 -10.62 -14.37 6.58
C ILE A 362 -11.29 -15.45 5.76
N GLN A 363 -10.53 -16.21 5.00
CA GLN A 363 -11.04 -17.22 4.10
C GLN A 363 -11.62 -18.42 4.84
N GLY A 364 -11.01 -18.76 5.98
CA GLY A 364 -11.36 -19.98 6.68
C GLY A 364 -11.09 -21.22 5.82
N SER A 365 -10.01 -21.20 5.06
CA SER A 365 -9.64 -22.23 4.09
C SER A 365 -9.41 -23.62 4.72
N SER A 366 -9.12 -23.68 6.01
CA SER A 366 -9.03 -24.93 6.74
C SER A 366 -10.31 -25.22 7.55
N PRO A 367 -10.78 -26.49 7.62
CA PRO A 367 -11.91 -26.90 8.46
C PRO A 367 -11.71 -26.48 9.94
N MET A 368 -10.47 -26.54 10.42
CA MET A 368 -10.13 -26.13 11.79
C MET A 368 -10.32 -24.62 11.99
N MET A 369 -9.92 -23.77 11.03
CA MET A 369 -10.11 -22.33 11.12
C MET A 369 -11.60 -21.97 11.09
N ASN A 370 -12.38 -22.63 10.24
CA ASN A 370 -13.83 -22.47 10.20
C ASN A 370 -14.48 -22.82 11.55
N MET A 371 -14.14 -23.97 12.11
CA MET A 371 -14.63 -24.40 13.43
C MET A 371 -14.24 -23.40 14.51
N LYS A 372 -12.99 -22.91 14.54
CA LYS A 372 -12.54 -21.89 15.51
C LYS A 372 -13.36 -20.61 15.40
N ARG A 373 -13.64 -20.14 14.17
CA ARG A 373 -14.45 -18.93 13.96
C ARG A 373 -15.90 -19.14 14.42
N GLU A 374 -16.51 -20.28 14.15
CA GLU A 374 -17.87 -20.60 14.59
C GLU A 374 -17.97 -20.66 16.12
N VAL A 375 -17.04 -21.35 16.78
CA VAL A 375 -16.97 -21.39 18.25
C VAL A 375 -16.76 -19.99 18.82
N ALA A 376 -15.81 -19.23 18.25
CA ALA A 376 -15.56 -17.87 18.71
C ALA A 376 -16.76 -16.96 18.54
N ALA A 377 -17.47 -17.03 17.42
CA ALA A 377 -18.68 -16.24 17.17
C ALA A 377 -19.82 -16.62 18.13
N SER A 378 -20.00 -17.90 18.37
CA SER A 378 -21.05 -18.40 19.28
C SER A 378 -20.81 -17.99 20.74
N LEU A 379 -19.56 -17.94 21.17
CA LEU A 379 -19.19 -17.61 22.54
C LEU A 379 -18.86 -16.12 22.74
N ALA A 380 -18.76 -15.32 21.69
CA ALA A 380 -18.43 -13.90 21.76
C ALA A 380 -19.35 -13.09 22.73
N PRO A 381 -20.68 -13.33 22.80
CA PRO A 381 -21.54 -12.62 23.74
C PRO A 381 -21.19 -12.86 25.22
N ILE A 382 -20.61 -14.02 25.52
CA ILE A 382 -20.24 -14.43 26.91
C ILE A 382 -18.75 -14.12 27.14
N LEU A 383 -17.92 -14.30 26.14
CA LEU A 383 -16.46 -14.13 26.19
C LEU A 383 -16.02 -13.09 25.15
N PRO A 384 -16.06 -11.78 25.47
CA PRO A 384 -15.76 -10.70 24.52
C PRO A 384 -14.37 -10.79 23.87
N ARG A 385 -13.41 -11.47 24.53
CA ARG A 385 -12.08 -11.73 23.94
C ARG A 385 -12.14 -12.55 22.65
N LEU A 386 -13.15 -13.40 22.48
CA LEU A 386 -13.32 -14.22 21.26
C LEU A 386 -13.89 -13.36 20.12
N GLY A 387 -14.81 -12.45 20.42
CA GLY A 387 -15.26 -11.45 19.45
C GLY A 387 -14.10 -10.52 19.03
N LYS A 388 -13.27 -10.10 19.98
CA LYS A 388 -12.06 -9.35 19.69
C LYS A 388 -11.09 -10.13 18.80
N TRP A 389 -10.91 -11.41 19.00
CA TRP A 389 -10.06 -12.26 18.14
C TRP A 389 -10.59 -12.32 16.71
N LEU A 390 -11.91 -12.46 16.50
CA LEU A 390 -12.53 -12.37 15.18
C LEU A 390 -12.30 -11.01 14.53
N ASP A 391 -12.44 -9.92 15.29
CA ASP A 391 -12.25 -8.57 14.81
C ASP A 391 -10.78 -8.26 14.43
N GLU A 392 -9.82 -8.83 15.15
CA GLU A 392 -8.40 -8.59 14.92
C GLU A 392 -7.80 -9.50 13.84
N GLY A 393 -8.42 -10.65 13.56
CA GLY A 393 -7.97 -11.62 12.58
C GLY A 393 -7.64 -11.04 11.20
N PRO A 394 -8.51 -10.18 10.61
CA PRO A 394 -8.25 -9.55 9.32
C PRO A 394 -7.04 -8.60 9.27
N TYR A 395 -6.48 -8.24 10.41
CA TYR A 395 -5.27 -7.40 10.44
C TYR A 395 -3.98 -8.23 10.54
N GLY A 396 -4.09 -9.51 10.94
CA GLY A 396 -2.95 -10.36 11.24
C GLY A 396 -2.16 -9.87 12.47
N PRO A 397 -1.00 -10.48 12.74
CA PRO A 397 -0.13 -10.10 13.86
C PRO A 397 0.27 -8.62 13.81
N LYS A 398 0.21 -7.95 14.97
CA LYS A 398 0.49 -6.51 15.10
C LYS A 398 1.93 -6.17 15.49
N SER A 399 2.64 -7.11 16.13
CA SER A 399 4.04 -6.92 16.47
C SER A 399 4.87 -6.82 15.20
N GLY A 400 5.65 -5.73 15.09
CA GLY A 400 6.59 -5.55 13.99
C GLY A 400 7.74 -6.57 14.01
N PRO A 401 8.53 -6.66 12.94
CA PRO A 401 9.78 -7.40 12.96
C PRO A 401 10.66 -6.85 14.09
N PRO A 402 11.58 -7.67 14.63
CA PRO A 402 12.55 -7.14 15.57
C PRO A 402 13.21 -5.92 14.93
N GLN A 403 13.17 -4.78 15.60
CA GLN A 403 13.87 -3.59 15.13
C GLN A 403 15.34 -3.96 15.14
N LEU A 404 15.92 -4.11 13.97
CA LEU A 404 17.36 -4.08 13.82
C LEU A 404 17.74 -2.68 14.30
N SER A 405 18.64 -2.61 15.30
CA SER A 405 19.05 -1.37 15.93
C SER A 405 19.42 -0.37 14.84
N THR A 406 18.63 0.68 14.69
CA THR A 406 18.95 1.81 13.83
C THR A 406 20.25 2.43 14.31
N LYS A 407 21.34 2.06 13.67
CA LYS A 407 22.63 2.74 13.75
C LYS A 407 22.75 3.82 12.65
N TYR A 408 21.66 4.53 12.36
CA TYR A 408 21.68 5.64 11.40
C TYR A 408 20.99 6.87 12.00
#